data_a3027f04f819ce12b403eba19a14088f
#
_entry.id   a3027f04f819ce12b403eba19a14088f
#
_cell.length_a   1.000
_cell.length_b   1.000
_cell.length_c   1.000
_cell.angle_alpha   90.00
_cell.angle_beta   90.00
_cell.angle_gamma   90.00
#
_symmetry.space_group_name_H-M   'P 1'
#
loop_
_entity.id
_entity.type
_entity.pdbx_description
1 polymer ?
#
loop_
_entity_poly.entity_id
_entity_poly.type
_entity_poly.pdbx_seq_one_letter_code
_entity_poly.pdbx_strand_id
1 'polypeptide(L)'
;MKKNNLKRLTWLFAAAMCLSSYAQQQEIIPQNTIKVEAGDTDDVIIRKAAHVVPTDNQLAALRNEFIAFVHFGPNTFTRLEWGTGKEDPKIFDLKTLDTDQWCQAMKAAGMKMVVFTAKHHDGFVLWQSRYTKHGIMSTGYKNEVG
;
A
#
# COMPACT_ATOMS: atom_id res chain seq x y z
N MET A 1 33.45 26.73 57.25
CA MET A 1 32.90 25.39 56.83
C MET A 1 31.54 25.43 56.10
N LYS A 2 30.77 26.54 56.08
CA LYS A 2 29.45 26.56 55.42
C LYS A 2 29.42 26.75 53.91
N LYS A 3 30.44 27.36 53.27
CA LYS A 3 30.48 27.63 51.81
C LYS A 3 30.69 26.40 50.90
N ASN A 4 31.32 25.35 51.40
CA ASN A 4 31.61 24.14 50.58
C ASN A 4 30.40 23.21 50.47
N ASN A 5 29.48 23.25 51.42
CA ASN A 5 28.28 22.40 51.40
C ASN A 5 27.25 22.90 50.37
N LEU A 6 27.17 24.25 50.15
CA LEU A 6 26.27 24.82 49.20
C LEU A 6 26.68 24.52 47.75
N LYS A 7 27.99 24.54 47.44
CA LYS A 7 28.51 24.15 46.14
C LYS A 7 28.31 22.64 45.83
N ARG A 8 28.47 21.78 46.84
CA ARG A 8 28.21 20.35 46.70
C ARG A 8 26.72 20.04 46.44
N LEU A 9 25.83 20.81 47.09
CA LEU A 9 24.38 20.65 46.94
C LEU A 9 23.92 21.08 45.55
N THR A 10 24.47 22.18 44.97
CA THR A 10 24.19 22.66 43.62
C THR A 10 24.67 21.68 42.55
N TRP A 11 25.82 21.03 42.74
CA TRP A 11 26.32 19.98 41.81
C TRP A 11 25.47 18.72 41.84
N LEU A 12 24.96 18.33 42.97
CA LEU A 12 24.06 17.18 43.11
C LEU A 12 22.71 17.43 42.48
N PHE A 13 22.16 18.66 42.58
CA PHE A 13 20.92 19.06 41.90
C PHE A 13 21.10 19.15 40.37
N ALA A 14 22.21 19.68 39.89
CA ALA A 14 22.51 19.75 38.47
C ALA A 14 22.70 18.33 37.87
N ALA A 15 23.37 17.43 38.55
CA ALA A 15 23.54 16.04 38.14
C ALA A 15 22.21 15.26 38.15
N ALA A 16 21.35 15.52 39.15
CA ALA A 16 20.02 14.90 39.20
C ALA A 16 19.09 15.38 38.08
N MET A 17 19.17 16.67 37.68
CA MET A 17 18.41 17.22 36.55
C MET A 17 18.94 16.67 35.20
N CYS A 18 20.24 16.46 35.04
CA CYS A 18 20.79 15.82 33.85
C CYS A 18 20.39 14.34 33.74
N LEU A 19 20.32 13.62 34.85
CA LEU A 19 19.89 12.21 34.86
C LEU A 19 18.38 12.07 34.59
N SER A 20 17.55 13.03 35.00
CA SER A 20 16.11 13.00 34.70
C SER A 20 15.79 13.34 33.25
N SER A 21 16.62 14.13 32.56
CA SER A 21 16.47 14.39 31.13
C SER A 21 16.88 13.20 30.26
N TYR A 22 17.72 12.29 30.73
CA TYR A 22 18.04 11.03 30.02
C TYR A 22 16.95 9.95 30.18
N ALA A 23 16.08 10.05 31.18
CA ALA A 23 15.13 9.00 31.54
C ALA A 23 13.77 9.10 30.84
N GLN A 24 13.58 10.05 29.95
CA GLN A 24 12.29 10.26 29.26
C GLN A 24 12.40 10.16 27.73
N GLN A 25 13.25 9.26 27.27
CA GLN A 25 13.08 8.78 25.89
C GLN A 25 11.87 7.86 25.87
N GLN A 26 10.73 8.41 25.50
CA GLN A 26 9.51 7.66 25.34
C GLN A 26 9.80 6.46 24.39
N GLU A 27 9.60 5.26 24.90
CA GLU A 27 9.78 4.04 24.11
C GLU A 27 8.82 4.08 22.92
N ILE A 28 9.36 4.00 21.71
CA ILE A 28 8.56 3.96 20.49
C ILE A 28 8.28 2.50 20.18
N ILE A 29 7.04 2.10 20.33
CA ILE A 29 6.59 0.73 20.02
C ILE A 29 6.52 0.59 18.49
N PRO A 30 7.19 -0.41 17.89
CA PRO A 30 7.10 -0.67 16.46
C PRO A 30 5.66 -0.89 15.99
N GLN A 31 5.25 -0.16 14.97
CA GLN A 31 3.90 -0.22 14.39
C GLN A 31 3.97 0.05 12.89
N ASN A 32 2.93 -0.33 12.16
CA ASN A 32 2.85 -0.07 10.73
C ASN A 32 2.55 1.41 10.39
N THR A 33 2.13 2.18 11.38
CA THR A 33 1.87 3.62 11.24
C THR A 33 2.21 4.30 12.55
N ILE A 34 3.08 5.29 12.53
CA ILE A 34 3.45 6.08 13.70
C ILE A 34 3.18 7.55 13.41
N LYS A 35 2.37 8.18 14.26
CA LYS A 35 1.98 9.56 14.09
C LYS A 35 3.15 10.51 14.38
N VAL A 36 3.41 11.43 13.46
CA VAL A 36 4.31 12.56 13.69
C VAL A 36 3.49 13.71 14.26
N GLU A 37 3.92 14.24 15.39
CA GLU A 37 3.26 15.36 16.07
C GLU A 37 3.92 16.69 15.69
N ALA A 38 3.18 17.78 15.79
CA ALA A 38 3.67 19.12 15.41
C ALA A 38 4.88 19.60 16.24
N GLY A 39 5.12 19.01 17.41
CA GLY A 39 6.25 19.33 18.28
C GLY A 39 7.43 18.38 18.17
N ASP A 40 7.38 17.41 17.28
CA ASP A 40 8.49 16.47 17.09
C ASP A 40 9.70 17.16 16.47
N THR A 41 10.87 16.93 17.06
CA THR A 41 12.13 17.33 16.45
C THR A 41 12.54 16.33 15.37
N ASP A 42 13.48 16.72 14.50
CA ASP A 42 13.99 15.82 13.44
C ASP A 42 14.51 14.50 14.00
N ASP A 43 15.21 14.50 15.13
CA ASP A 43 15.68 13.29 15.79
C ASP A 43 14.53 12.39 16.27
N VAL A 44 13.43 12.97 16.74
CA VAL A 44 12.23 12.22 17.13
C VAL A 44 11.56 11.62 15.89
N ILE A 45 11.45 12.39 14.81
CA ILE A 45 10.86 11.93 13.54
C ILE A 45 11.68 10.78 12.96
N ILE A 46 13.01 10.88 12.94
CA ILE A 46 13.91 9.82 12.47
C ILE A 46 13.74 8.55 13.30
N ARG A 47 13.68 8.67 14.62
CA ARG A 47 13.43 7.51 15.49
C ARG A 47 12.07 6.89 15.25
N LYS A 48 11.01 7.69 15.11
CA LYS A 48 9.68 7.21 14.75
C LYS A 48 9.69 6.47 13.41
N ALA A 49 10.34 7.04 12.40
CA ALA A 49 10.48 6.41 11.10
C ALA A 49 11.20 5.06 11.15
N ALA A 50 12.26 4.95 11.96
CA ALA A 50 13.01 3.71 12.16
C ALA A 50 12.19 2.59 12.85
N HIS A 51 11.07 2.94 13.50
CA HIS A 51 10.17 2.01 14.18
C HIS A 51 8.91 1.70 13.35
N VAL A 52 8.78 2.25 12.15
CA VAL A 52 7.70 1.84 11.23
C VAL A 52 8.05 0.48 10.65
N VAL A 53 7.20 -0.51 10.92
CA VAL A 53 7.38 -1.90 10.48
C VAL A 53 6.15 -2.39 9.73
N PRO A 54 6.31 -3.27 8.73
CA PRO A 54 5.17 -3.84 8.02
C PRO A 54 4.32 -4.71 8.95
N THR A 55 3.03 -4.80 8.65
CA THR A 55 2.14 -5.77 9.29
C THR A 55 2.47 -7.21 8.86
N ASP A 56 2.00 -8.20 9.64
CA ASP A 56 2.15 -9.62 9.28
C ASP A 56 1.55 -9.93 7.90
N ASN A 57 0.42 -9.31 7.55
CA ASN A 57 -0.19 -9.47 6.24
C ASN A 57 0.66 -8.89 5.11
N GLN A 58 1.30 -7.75 5.32
CA GLN A 58 2.24 -7.17 4.36
C GLN A 58 3.47 -8.05 4.18
N LEU A 59 4.02 -8.59 5.28
CA LEU A 59 5.13 -9.55 5.24
C LEU A 59 4.74 -10.85 4.53
N ALA A 60 3.54 -11.37 4.79
CA ALA A 60 3.02 -12.56 4.12
C ALA A 60 2.85 -12.31 2.61
N ALA A 61 2.38 -11.13 2.21
CA ALA A 61 2.27 -10.75 0.80
C ALA A 61 3.63 -10.69 0.12
N LEU A 62 4.65 -10.11 0.77
CA LEU A 62 6.02 -10.05 0.23
C LEU A 62 6.63 -11.45 0.01
N ARG A 63 6.27 -12.44 0.85
CA ARG A 63 6.75 -13.82 0.71
C ARG A 63 6.16 -14.57 -0.48
N ASN A 64 5.17 -14.01 -1.17
CA ASN A 64 4.65 -14.63 -2.39
C ASN A 64 5.64 -14.56 -3.55
N GLU A 65 6.59 -13.63 -3.56
CA GLU A 65 7.70 -13.39 -4.49
C GLU A 65 7.32 -13.47 -5.98
N PHE A 66 6.73 -14.59 -6.43
CA PHE A 66 6.32 -14.81 -7.81
C PHE A 66 4.81 -14.66 -7.93
N ILE A 67 4.38 -13.48 -8.42
CA ILE A 67 2.98 -13.04 -8.50
C ILE A 67 2.62 -12.81 -9.95
N ALA A 68 1.45 -13.31 -10.37
CA ALA A 68 0.88 -13.00 -11.67
C ALA A 68 0.27 -11.59 -11.65
N PHE A 69 0.43 -10.88 -12.76
CA PHE A 69 -0.29 -9.62 -13.00
C PHE A 69 -1.08 -9.74 -14.30
N VAL A 70 -2.40 -9.56 -14.23
CA VAL A 70 -3.29 -9.57 -15.39
C VAL A 70 -3.80 -8.17 -15.63
N HIS A 71 -3.33 -7.58 -16.72
CA HIS A 71 -3.80 -6.30 -17.21
C HIS A 71 -4.55 -6.50 -18.53
N PHE A 72 -5.87 -6.43 -18.47
CA PHE A 72 -6.74 -6.74 -19.59
C PHE A 72 -7.91 -5.73 -19.62
N GLY A 73 -8.11 -5.08 -20.75
CA GLY A 73 -9.12 -4.03 -20.90
C GLY A 73 -9.27 -3.56 -22.37
N PRO A 74 -9.94 -2.44 -22.62
CA PRO A 74 -10.13 -1.90 -23.98
C PRO A 74 -8.82 -1.74 -24.76
N ASN A 75 -7.73 -1.43 -24.09
CA ASN A 75 -6.42 -1.23 -24.71
C ASN A 75 -5.87 -2.49 -25.37
N THR A 76 -6.28 -3.67 -24.93
CA THR A 76 -5.96 -4.93 -25.61
C THR A 76 -6.48 -4.95 -27.06
N PHE A 77 -7.59 -4.30 -27.31
CA PHE A 77 -8.26 -4.25 -28.62
C PHE A 77 -7.83 -3.04 -29.45
N THR A 78 -7.56 -1.90 -28.80
CA THR A 78 -7.07 -0.68 -29.48
C THR A 78 -5.58 -0.74 -29.80
N ARG A 79 -4.82 -1.58 -29.12
CA ARG A 79 -3.34 -1.66 -29.16
C ARG A 79 -2.68 -0.35 -28.71
N LEU A 80 -3.34 0.40 -27.86
CA LEU A 80 -2.81 1.60 -27.25
C LEU A 80 -2.36 1.30 -25.82
N GLU A 81 -1.29 1.93 -25.40
CA GLU A 81 -0.81 1.84 -24.02
C GLU A 81 -1.78 2.53 -23.06
N TRP A 82 -2.30 3.68 -23.49
CA TRP A 82 -3.19 4.53 -22.72
C TRP A 82 -4.53 4.71 -23.41
N GLY A 83 -5.60 4.42 -22.72
CA GLY A 83 -6.94 4.76 -23.16
C GLY A 83 -7.30 6.21 -22.82
N THR A 84 -8.29 6.74 -23.53
CA THR A 84 -8.79 8.12 -23.38
C THR A 84 -9.97 8.23 -22.43
N GLY A 85 -10.61 7.10 -22.10
CA GLY A 85 -11.87 7.05 -21.36
C GLY A 85 -13.10 7.37 -22.22
N LYS A 86 -12.92 7.48 -23.53
CA LYS A 86 -13.99 7.78 -24.51
C LYS A 86 -14.15 6.67 -25.56
N GLU A 87 -13.46 5.55 -25.37
CA GLU A 87 -13.56 4.39 -26.25
C GLU A 87 -15.00 3.85 -26.22
N ASP A 88 -15.50 3.44 -27.39
CA ASP A 88 -16.77 2.70 -27.45
C ASP A 88 -16.59 1.37 -26.68
N PRO A 89 -17.37 1.10 -25.62
CA PRO A 89 -17.28 -0.16 -24.88
C PRO A 89 -17.39 -1.42 -25.77
N LYS A 90 -18.05 -1.32 -26.92
CA LYS A 90 -18.22 -2.43 -27.87
C LYS A 90 -16.92 -2.90 -28.53
N ILE A 91 -15.85 -2.11 -28.48
CA ILE A 91 -14.52 -2.58 -28.94
C ILE A 91 -13.97 -3.69 -28.06
N PHE A 92 -14.43 -3.79 -26.81
CA PHE A 92 -14.09 -4.87 -25.91
C PHE A 92 -14.88 -6.15 -26.31
N ASP A 93 -14.42 -6.77 -27.40
CA ASP A 93 -15.11 -7.88 -28.06
C ASP A 93 -14.38 -9.21 -27.82
N LEU A 94 -14.68 -9.82 -26.68
CA LEU A 94 -14.15 -11.12 -26.30
C LEU A 94 -14.80 -12.23 -27.14
N LYS A 95 -13.98 -12.93 -27.92
CA LYS A 95 -14.43 -14.13 -28.67
C LYS A 95 -14.28 -15.40 -27.85
N THR A 96 -13.14 -15.52 -27.20
CA THR A 96 -12.84 -16.66 -26.33
C THR A 96 -12.12 -16.15 -25.08
N LEU A 97 -12.60 -16.54 -23.92
CA LEU A 97 -11.97 -16.26 -22.64
C LEU A 97 -12.01 -17.53 -21.79
N ASP A 98 -10.84 -18.05 -21.48
CA ASP A 98 -10.66 -19.20 -20.60
C ASP A 98 -9.79 -18.83 -19.42
N THR A 99 -10.44 -18.33 -18.37
CA THR A 99 -9.75 -17.93 -17.12
C THR A 99 -9.25 -19.13 -16.33
N ASP A 100 -9.86 -20.31 -16.50
CA ASP A 100 -9.39 -21.53 -15.86
C ASP A 100 -8.04 -21.94 -16.44
N GLN A 101 -7.87 -21.84 -17.76
CA GLN A 101 -6.57 -22.09 -18.41
C GLN A 101 -5.52 -21.10 -17.91
N TRP A 102 -5.85 -19.80 -17.75
CA TRP A 102 -4.93 -18.82 -17.19
C TRP A 102 -4.50 -19.21 -15.77
N CYS A 103 -5.45 -19.54 -14.90
CA CYS A 103 -5.17 -19.95 -13.53
C CYS A 103 -4.33 -21.21 -13.45
N GLN A 104 -4.59 -22.19 -14.33
CA GLN A 104 -3.81 -23.42 -14.42
C GLN A 104 -2.36 -23.14 -14.84
N ALA A 105 -2.15 -22.29 -15.85
CA ALA A 105 -0.82 -21.91 -16.30
C ALA A 105 -0.02 -21.17 -15.22
N MET A 106 -0.65 -20.20 -14.54
CA MET A 106 -0.03 -19.46 -13.43
C MET A 106 0.32 -20.39 -12.26
N LYS A 107 -0.58 -21.31 -11.91
CA LYS A 107 -0.36 -22.30 -10.86
C LYS A 107 0.77 -23.26 -11.21
N ALA A 108 0.81 -23.75 -12.46
CA ALA A 108 1.88 -24.61 -12.95
C ALA A 108 3.25 -23.92 -12.92
N ALA A 109 3.28 -22.61 -13.15
CA ALA A 109 4.49 -21.78 -13.02
C ALA A 109 4.92 -21.52 -11.56
N GLY A 110 4.12 -21.93 -10.56
CA GLY A 110 4.41 -21.73 -9.15
C GLY A 110 3.92 -20.41 -8.57
N MET A 111 3.13 -19.64 -9.32
CA MET A 111 2.53 -18.40 -8.82
C MET A 111 1.46 -18.70 -7.77
N LYS A 112 1.42 -17.89 -6.70
CA LYS A 112 0.51 -18.09 -5.57
C LYS A 112 -0.57 -17.01 -5.46
N MET A 113 -0.41 -15.92 -6.21
CA MET A 113 -1.32 -14.80 -6.21
C MET A 113 -1.43 -14.22 -7.61
N VAL A 114 -2.62 -13.71 -7.93
CA VAL A 114 -2.89 -12.95 -9.15
C VAL A 114 -3.36 -11.55 -8.75
N VAL A 115 -2.73 -10.53 -9.29
CA VAL A 115 -3.20 -9.15 -9.22
C VAL A 115 -3.90 -8.84 -10.52
N PHE A 116 -5.17 -8.48 -10.44
CA PHE A 116 -6.01 -8.22 -11.60
C PHE A 116 -6.43 -6.75 -11.66
N THR A 117 -6.24 -6.12 -12.81
CA THR A 117 -6.68 -4.75 -13.06
C THR A 117 -8.17 -4.74 -13.38
N ALA A 118 -8.99 -4.63 -12.35
CA ALA A 118 -10.45 -4.57 -12.51
C ALA A 118 -10.92 -3.25 -13.16
N LYS A 119 -10.19 -2.16 -12.96
CA LYS A 119 -10.40 -0.84 -13.58
C LYS A 119 -9.05 -0.18 -13.83
N HIS A 120 -8.83 0.33 -15.01
CA HIS A 120 -7.65 1.13 -15.34
C HIS A 120 -7.95 2.63 -15.36
N HIS A 121 -6.94 3.46 -15.70
CA HIS A 121 -7.06 4.93 -15.71
C HIS A 121 -8.08 5.47 -16.73
N ASP A 122 -8.39 4.72 -17.80
CA ASP A 122 -9.43 5.03 -18.78
C ASP A 122 -10.84 4.96 -18.20
N GLY A 123 -10.99 4.42 -16.99
CA GLY A 123 -12.25 4.32 -16.29
C GLY A 123 -13.14 3.15 -16.70
N PHE A 124 -12.72 2.31 -17.66
CA PHE A 124 -13.47 1.12 -18.05
C PHE A 124 -13.48 0.09 -16.91
N VAL A 125 -14.67 -0.35 -16.50
CA VAL A 125 -14.85 -1.29 -15.40
C VAL A 125 -15.19 -2.69 -15.91
N LEU A 126 -14.51 -3.71 -15.36
CA LEU A 126 -14.70 -5.11 -15.72
C LEU A 126 -15.69 -5.84 -14.81
N TRP A 127 -16.54 -5.08 -14.12
CA TRP A 127 -17.63 -5.63 -13.28
C TRP A 127 -18.93 -4.90 -13.57
N GLN A 128 -20.04 -5.48 -13.12
CA GLN A 128 -21.35 -4.84 -13.19
C GLN A 128 -21.39 -3.61 -12.28
N SER A 129 -21.53 -2.43 -12.88
CA SER A 129 -21.56 -1.16 -12.15
C SER A 129 -22.83 -0.38 -12.43
N ARG A 130 -23.52 0.05 -11.36
CA ARG A 130 -24.66 0.99 -11.46
C ARG A 130 -24.23 2.45 -11.62
N TYR A 131 -22.93 2.75 -11.47
CA TYR A 131 -22.44 4.13 -11.44
C TYR A 131 -21.83 4.61 -12.76
N THR A 132 -21.48 3.71 -13.66
CA THR A 132 -20.92 4.04 -14.96
C THR A 132 -21.42 3.07 -16.02
N LYS A 133 -21.58 3.61 -17.24
CA LYS A 133 -21.84 2.80 -18.44
C LYS A 133 -20.55 2.47 -19.21
N HIS A 134 -19.41 3.07 -18.82
CA HIS A 134 -18.13 2.76 -19.43
C HIS A 134 -17.56 1.50 -18.78
N GLY A 135 -17.99 0.34 -19.26
CA GLY A 135 -17.64 -0.94 -18.68
C GLY A 135 -18.27 -2.13 -19.39
N ILE A 136 -18.06 -3.31 -18.81
CA ILE A 136 -18.44 -4.61 -19.37
C ILE A 136 -19.95 -4.71 -19.72
N MET A 137 -20.80 -4.06 -18.95
CA MET A 137 -22.25 -4.06 -19.20
C MET A 137 -22.68 -3.38 -20.50
N SER A 138 -21.80 -2.57 -21.12
CA SER A 138 -22.08 -1.87 -22.37
C SER A 138 -21.41 -2.52 -23.58
N THR A 139 -20.78 -3.69 -23.40
CA THR A 139 -20.04 -4.39 -24.45
C THR A 139 -20.86 -5.43 -25.21
N GLY A 140 -21.96 -5.90 -24.63
CA GLY A 140 -22.72 -7.06 -25.10
C GLY A 140 -22.12 -8.42 -24.73
N TYR A 141 -21.00 -8.43 -24.02
CA TYR A 141 -20.36 -9.65 -23.55
C TYR A 141 -21.26 -10.41 -22.58
N LYS A 142 -21.50 -11.69 -22.84
CA LYS A 142 -22.39 -12.57 -22.05
C LYS A 142 -23.73 -11.91 -21.69
N ASN A 143 -24.36 -11.22 -22.65
CA ASN A 143 -25.62 -10.50 -22.43
C ASN A 143 -25.52 -9.46 -21.30
N GLU A 144 -24.39 -8.73 -21.24
CA GLU A 144 -24.14 -7.63 -20.29
C GLU A 144 -23.96 -8.05 -18.81
N VAL A 145 -23.82 -9.34 -18.55
CA VAL A 145 -23.59 -9.83 -17.18
C VAL A 145 -22.11 -10.04 -16.84
N GLY A 146 -21.21 -10.01 -17.82
CA GLY A 146 -19.75 -10.02 -17.59
C GLY A 146 -19.14 -11.37 -17.26
#